data_2e265f522cd8274743f26f4b6f932c2d
#
_entry.id   2e265f522cd8274743f26f4b6f932c2d
#
_cell.length_a   1.000
_cell.length_b   1.000
_cell.length_c   1.000
_cell.angle_alpha   90.00
_cell.angle_beta   90.00
_cell.angle_gamma   90.00
#
_symmetry.space_group_name_H-M   'P 1'
#
loop_
_entity.id
_entity.type
_entity.pdbx_description
1 polymer ?
#
loop_
_entity_poly.entity_id
_entity_poly.type
_entity_poly.pdbx_seq_one_letter_code
_entity_poly.pdbx_strand_id
1 'polypeptide(L)'
;RDLHSFPTRRSSDLEKYVANGGPDGGDGGRGGDLIFEVDPGINTLNEFRHVRKYFAGDGEPGGKRRCHGADGEDKIVKVPAGTIVREAQTGQVITDMSYENNREVVLKGGNGGKGNQHFATPTMQVPKYAQPGKPGIELEVILELKVIADVGLVGFPNVGKSTLLSRVTNAQPKIANYHFTTLNPNLGVV
;
A
#
# COMPACT_ATOMS: atom_id res chain seq x y z
N ARG A 1 0.09 -14.58 -14.32
CA ARG A 1 1.06 -14.62 -15.45
C ARG A 1 2.25 -15.41 -15.01
N ASP A 2 2.44 -16.58 -15.64
CA ASP A 2 3.50 -17.53 -15.30
C ASP A 2 4.86 -16.93 -15.67
N LEU A 3 5.61 -16.44 -14.68
CA LEU A 3 6.98 -15.94 -14.82
C LEU A 3 8.00 -17.11 -14.78
N HIS A 4 7.75 -18.16 -15.52
CA HIS A 4 8.69 -19.26 -15.69
C HIS A 4 9.43 -19.20 -17.03
N SER A 5 10.12 -18.08 -17.32
CA SER A 5 11.12 -18.09 -18.39
C SER A 5 12.48 -18.44 -17.81
N PHE A 6 12.79 -19.74 -17.73
CA PHE A 6 14.16 -20.18 -17.50
C PHE A 6 15.03 -19.70 -18.68
N PRO A 7 16.16 -19.05 -18.44
CA PRO A 7 17.04 -18.66 -19.52
C PRO A 7 17.59 -19.92 -20.19
N THR A 8 17.22 -20.14 -21.45
CA THR A 8 17.81 -21.18 -22.28
C THR A 8 19.29 -20.83 -22.50
N ARG A 9 20.14 -21.80 -22.25
CA ARG A 9 21.60 -21.71 -22.37
C ARG A 9 21.99 -21.28 -23.78
N ARG A 10 22.62 -20.12 -23.95
CA ARG A 10 23.25 -19.69 -25.18
C ARG A 10 24.77 -19.92 -25.08
N SER A 11 25.43 -20.17 -26.21
CA SER A 11 26.90 -20.37 -26.27
C SER A 11 27.73 -19.22 -25.71
N SER A 12 27.11 -18.02 -25.53
CA SER A 12 27.71 -16.84 -24.92
C SER A 12 27.81 -16.92 -23.39
N ASP A 13 27.21 -17.92 -22.75
CA ASP A 13 27.18 -18.07 -21.29
C ASP A 13 28.38 -18.88 -20.77
N LEU A 14 29.34 -19.20 -21.66
CA LEU A 14 30.55 -19.92 -21.29
C LEU A 14 31.60 -18.96 -20.69
N GLU A 15 31.98 -19.21 -19.47
CA GLU A 15 33.11 -18.51 -18.84
C GLU A 15 34.44 -19.13 -19.28
N LYS A 16 35.50 -18.28 -19.37
CA LYS A 16 36.84 -18.74 -19.72
C LYS A 16 37.31 -19.76 -18.66
N TYR A 17 37.71 -20.94 -19.11
CA TYR A 17 38.15 -22.08 -18.28
C TYR A 17 37.04 -22.88 -17.56
N VAL A 18 35.77 -22.60 -17.77
CA VAL A 18 34.66 -23.37 -17.22
C VAL A 18 33.84 -23.98 -18.35
N ALA A 19 34.07 -25.25 -18.64
CA ALA A 19 33.48 -25.96 -19.78
C ALA A 19 31.95 -25.97 -19.78
N ASN A 20 31.33 -25.92 -18.62
CA ASN A 20 29.87 -25.94 -18.46
C ASN A 20 29.25 -24.57 -18.19
N GLY A 21 30.02 -23.45 -18.17
CA GLY A 21 29.60 -22.16 -17.72
C GLY A 21 29.36 -22.12 -16.21
N GLY A 22 29.29 -20.95 -15.63
CA GLY A 22 28.96 -20.76 -14.21
C GLY A 22 27.47 -20.54 -13.95
N PRO A 23 27.03 -20.50 -12.70
CA PRO A 23 25.68 -20.07 -12.34
C PRO A 23 25.57 -18.56 -12.59
N ASP A 24 24.80 -18.16 -13.58
CA ASP A 24 24.78 -16.82 -14.16
C ASP A 24 23.51 -16.01 -13.79
N GLY A 25 22.51 -16.64 -13.19
CA GLY A 25 21.26 -15.99 -12.84
C GLY A 25 21.36 -15.14 -11.58
N GLY A 26 21.03 -13.84 -11.69
CA GLY A 26 20.92 -12.94 -10.57
C GLY A 26 19.61 -13.10 -9.79
N ASP A 27 19.50 -12.41 -8.68
CA ASP A 27 18.30 -12.37 -7.83
C ASP A 27 17.25 -11.44 -8.44
N GLY A 28 15.97 -11.75 -8.22
CA GLY A 28 14.90 -10.83 -8.56
C GLY A 28 14.84 -9.64 -7.60
N GLY A 29 14.35 -8.50 -8.10
CA GLY A 29 14.06 -7.32 -7.30
C GLY A 29 12.90 -7.56 -6.34
N ARG A 30 12.85 -6.78 -5.27
CA ARG A 30 11.73 -6.74 -4.32
C ARG A 30 10.57 -5.95 -4.93
N GLY A 31 9.32 -6.30 -4.62
CA GLY A 31 8.18 -5.45 -4.89
C GLY A 31 8.21 -4.17 -4.06
N GLY A 32 7.62 -3.09 -4.57
CA GLY A 32 7.46 -1.82 -3.86
C GLY A 32 6.52 -1.94 -2.67
N ASP A 33 6.66 -1.04 -1.71
CA ASP A 33 5.80 -0.94 -0.54
C ASP A 33 4.59 -0.03 -0.83
N LEU A 34 3.49 -0.23 -0.12
CA LEU A 34 2.34 0.66 -0.12
C LEU A 34 2.36 1.49 1.16
N ILE A 35 2.51 2.80 0.98
CA ILE A 35 2.75 3.76 2.04
C ILE A 35 1.59 4.74 2.09
N PHE A 36 1.01 4.94 3.27
CA PHE A 36 0.11 6.06 3.51
C PHE A 36 0.89 7.27 4.01
N GLU A 37 0.55 8.44 3.47
CA GLU A 37 1.18 9.71 3.84
C GLU A 37 0.11 10.78 4.03
N VAL A 38 0.22 11.54 5.13
CA VAL A 38 -0.69 12.65 5.42
C VAL A 38 -0.34 13.84 4.56
N ASP A 39 -1.31 14.31 3.77
CA ASP A 39 -1.19 15.53 2.99
C ASP A 39 -2.10 16.62 3.63
N PRO A 40 -1.52 17.70 4.18
CA PRO A 40 -2.31 18.79 4.80
C PRO A 40 -3.19 19.55 3.79
N GLY A 41 -2.96 19.40 2.49
CA GLY A 41 -3.79 19.98 1.44
C GLY A 41 -5.08 19.20 1.15
N ILE A 42 -5.22 17.99 1.68
CA ILE A 42 -6.39 17.13 1.47
C ILE A 42 -7.23 17.09 2.75
N ASN A 43 -8.50 17.47 2.64
CA ASN A 43 -9.43 17.49 3.77
C ASN A 43 -10.56 16.45 3.64
N THR A 44 -10.61 15.69 2.54
CA THR A 44 -11.69 14.74 2.25
C THR A 44 -11.16 13.43 1.68
N LEU A 45 -11.91 12.36 1.84
CA LEU A 45 -11.64 11.05 1.23
C LEU A 45 -12.32 10.87 -0.14
N ASN A 46 -12.69 11.95 -0.84
CA ASN A 46 -13.44 11.87 -2.09
C ASN A 46 -12.70 11.13 -3.20
N GLU A 47 -11.38 11.22 -3.28
CA GLU A 47 -10.57 10.53 -4.28
C GLU A 47 -10.75 9.00 -4.22
N PHE A 48 -10.90 8.45 -3.00
CA PHE A 48 -11.08 7.01 -2.77
C PHE A 48 -12.44 6.46 -3.23
N ARG A 49 -13.41 7.33 -3.57
CA ARG A 49 -14.68 6.93 -4.17
C ARG A 49 -14.51 6.48 -5.61
N HIS A 50 -13.54 7.07 -6.31
CA HIS A 50 -13.29 6.82 -7.73
C HIS A 50 -12.16 5.80 -7.93
N VAL A 51 -11.08 5.93 -7.18
CA VAL A 51 -9.95 5.00 -7.23
C VAL A 51 -9.99 4.10 -6.00
N ARG A 52 -10.32 2.82 -6.21
CA ARG A 52 -10.49 1.83 -5.13
C ARG A 52 -9.35 0.83 -5.03
N LYS A 53 -8.45 0.81 -6.00
CA LYS A 53 -7.34 -0.14 -6.03
C LYS A 53 -6.03 0.60 -6.23
N TYR A 54 -5.09 0.30 -5.36
CA TYR A 54 -3.75 0.86 -5.39
C TYR A 54 -2.76 -0.29 -5.46
N PHE A 55 -1.79 -0.18 -6.35
CA PHE A 55 -0.74 -1.17 -6.54
C PHE A 55 0.61 -0.47 -6.44
N ALA A 56 1.53 -1.07 -5.71
CA ALA A 56 2.95 -0.73 -5.78
C ALA A 56 3.59 -1.41 -6.99
N GLY A 57 4.77 -0.99 -7.38
CA GLY A 57 5.49 -1.57 -8.50
C GLY A 57 5.95 -3.00 -8.23
N ASP A 58 5.94 -3.83 -9.24
CA ASP A 58 6.52 -5.17 -9.16
C ASP A 58 8.04 -5.10 -9.31
N GLY A 59 8.77 -5.96 -8.59
CA GLY A 59 10.20 -6.12 -8.79
C GLY A 59 10.49 -6.81 -10.12
N GLU A 60 11.60 -6.42 -10.76
CA GLU A 60 12.04 -7.03 -11.99
C GLU A 60 12.72 -8.39 -11.76
N PRO A 61 12.64 -9.31 -12.73
CA PRO A 61 13.35 -10.57 -12.66
C PRO A 61 14.88 -10.36 -12.74
N GLY A 62 15.62 -11.19 -12.03
CA GLY A 62 17.09 -11.19 -12.11
C GLY A 62 17.59 -11.48 -13.52
N GLY A 63 18.63 -10.77 -13.90
CA GLY A 63 19.27 -10.87 -15.21
C GLY A 63 20.43 -11.88 -15.25
N LYS A 64 21.05 -11.97 -16.42
CA LYS A 64 22.29 -12.70 -16.64
C LYS A 64 23.47 -11.99 -15.99
N ARG A 65 24.62 -12.69 -15.91
CA ARG A 65 25.86 -12.20 -15.29
C ARG A 65 25.65 -11.75 -13.85
N ARG A 66 24.79 -12.46 -13.13
CA ARG A 66 24.46 -12.20 -11.72
C ARG A 66 23.87 -10.80 -11.46
N CYS A 67 23.28 -10.20 -12.50
CA CYS A 67 22.62 -8.90 -12.34
C CYS A 67 21.33 -9.06 -11.55
N HIS A 68 21.19 -8.27 -10.48
CA HIS A 68 19.94 -8.17 -9.74
C HIS A 68 18.88 -7.48 -10.58
N GLY A 69 17.63 -7.92 -10.44
CA GLY A 69 16.49 -7.18 -10.96
C GLY A 69 16.28 -5.87 -10.18
N ALA A 70 15.75 -4.86 -10.83
CA ALA A 70 15.40 -3.62 -10.15
C ALA A 70 14.24 -3.86 -9.16
N ASP A 71 14.29 -3.15 -8.01
CA ASP A 71 13.18 -3.16 -7.07
C ASP A 71 12.01 -2.37 -7.64
N GLY A 72 10.78 -2.79 -7.29
CA GLY A 72 9.57 -2.09 -7.65
C GLY A 72 9.44 -0.74 -6.94
N GLU A 73 8.80 0.20 -7.61
CA GLU A 73 8.54 1.53 -7.03
C GLU A 73 7.50 1.46 -5.91
N ASP A 74 7.75 2.19 -4.82
CA ASP A 74 6.79 2.35 -3.74
C ASP A 74 5.58 3.16 -4.21
N LYS A 75 4.39 2.78 -3.73
CA LYS A 75 3.17 3.54 -3.97
C LYS A 75 2.79 4.36 -2.74
N ILE A 76 2.88 5.68 -2.87
CA ILE A 76 2.42 6.61 -1.84
C ILE A 76 0.96 6.93 -2.08
N VAL A 77 0.13 6.72 -1.05
CA VAL A 77 -1.30 7.05 -1.01
C VAL A 77 -1.48 8.20 -0.03
N LYS A 78 -1.89 9.35 -0.56
CA LYS A 78 -2.09 10.56 0.24
C LYS A 78 -3.45 10.55 0.90
N VAL A 79 -3.49 10.82 2.20
CA VAL A 79 -4.71 10.85 3.01
C VAL A 79 -4.75 12.11 3.87
N PRO A 80 -5.94 12.61 4.24
CA PRO A 80 -6.07 13.70 5.21
C PRO A 80 -5.64 13.25 6.62
N ALA A 81 -5.20 14.20 7.43
CA ALA A 81 -4.94 13.96 8.84
C ALA A 81 -6.20 13.50 9.57
N GLY A 82 -6.06 12.59 10.53
CA GLY A 82 -7.18 11.97 11.24
C GLY A 82 -7.84 10.80 10.51
N THR A 83 -7.19 10.27 9.45
CA THR A 83 -7.67 9.07 8.76
C THR A 83 -7.26 7.81 9.53
N ILE A 84 -8.25 6.98 9.89
CA ILE A 84 -8.03 5.65 10.44
C ILE A 84 -8.11 4.65 9.30
N VAL A 85 -7.12 3.77 9.23
CA VAL A 85 -7.08 2.64 8.30
C VAL A 85 -7.44 1.37 9.06
N ARG A 86 -8.54 0.71 8.69
CA ARG A 86 -8.99 -0.56 9.27
C ARG A 86 -8.96 -1.66 8.23
N GLU A 87 -8.63 -2.86 8.67
CA GLU A 87 -8.81 -4.05 7.84
C GLU A 87 -10.31 -4.34 7.68
N ALA A 88 -10.77 -4.54 6.45
CA ALA A 88 -12.19 -4.73 6.16
C ALA A 88 -12.76 -6.04 6.73
N GLN A 89 -11.94 -7.10 6.79
CA GLN A 89 -12.38 -8.42 7.24
C GLN A 89 -12.44 -8.54 8.76
N THR A 90 -11.43 -8.04 9.47
CA THR A 90 -11.32 -8.18 10.93
C THR A 90 -11.84 -6.96 11.68
N GLY A 91 -11.96 -5.81 11.01
CA GLY A 91 -12.26 -4.51 11.63
C GLY A 91 -11.12 -3.96 12.49
N GLN A 92 -9.96 -4.63 12.50
CA GLN A 92 -8.81 -4.21 13.30
C GLN A 92 -8.20 -2.93 12.75
N VAL A 93 -7.81 -2.02 13.63
CA VAL A 93 -7.10 -0.80 13.24
C VAL A 93 -5.67 -1.16 12.86
N ILE A 94 -5.29 -0.84 11.63
CA ILE A 94 -3.93 -1.02 11.14
C ILE A 94 -3.08 0.18 11.54
N THR A 95 -3.57 1.39 11.24
CA THR A 95 -2.89 2.63 11.58
C THR A 95 -3.87 3.79 11.74
N ASP A 96 -3.48 4.78 12.53
CA ASP A 96 -4.16 6.07 12.71
C ASP A 96 -3.22 7.16 12.19
N MET A 97 -3.60 7.75 11.04
CA MET A 97 -2.79 8.75 10.35
C MET A 97 -3.06 10.13 10.95
N SER A 98 -2.07 10.69 11.61
CA SER A 98 -2.12 12.01 12.25
C SER A 98 -0.93 12.88 11.84
N TYR A 99 -0.88 14.11 12.29
CA TYR A 99 0.29 14.97 12.05
C TYR A 99 1.57 14.45 12.74
N GLU A 100 1.43 13.68 13.82
CA GLU A 100 2.56 13.03 14.50
C GLU A 100 2.99 11.76 13.76
N ASN A 101 2.02 10.97 13.27
CA ASN A 101 2.23 9.79 12.44
C ASN A 101 1.82 10.10 11.00
N ASN A 102 2.68 10.87 10.32
CA ASN A 102 2.37 11.40 8.99
C ASN A 102 2.71 10.46 7.83
N ARG A 103 3.48 9.39 8.09
CA ARG A 103 3.88 8.43 7.05
C ARG A 103 4.06 7.04 7.63
N GLU A 104 3.36 6.06 7.06
CA GLU A 104 3.44 4.67 7.51
C GLU A 104 3.35 3.67 6.36
N VAL A 105 4.16 2.60 6.46
CA VAL A 105 4.14 1.48 5.52
C VAL A 105 3.04 0.51 5.93
N VAL A 106 1.92 0.51 5.20
CA VAL A 106 0.77 -0.36 5.50
C VAL A 106 0.98 -1.76 4.94
N LEU A 107 1.51 -1.87 3.72
CA LEU A 107 1.82 -3.16 3.11
C LEU A 107 3.25 -3.16 2.59
N LYS A 108 3.96 -4.24 2.91
CA LYS A 108 5.31 -4.48 2.40
C LYS A 108 5.25 -5.29 1.12
N GLY A 109 6.06 -4.90 0.15
CA GLY A 109 6.22 -5.64 -1.09
C GLY A 109 6.76 -7.05 -0.88
N GLY A 110 6.47 -7.92 -1.83
CA GLY A 110 7.00 -9.29 -1.83
C GLY A 110 8.52 -9.31 -2.03
N ASN A 111 9.17 -10.29 -1.45
CA ASN A 111 10.62 -10.45 -1.64
C ASN A 111 10.92 -11.10 -3.00
N GLY A 112 11.94 -10.59 -3.69
CA GLY A 112 12.45 -11.20 -4.91
C GLY A 112 12.95 -12.62 -4.70
N GLY A 113 12.96 -13.40 -5.77
CA GLY A 113 13.48 -14.77 -5.77
C GLY A 113 15.01 -14.79 -5.78
N LYS A 114 15.59 -15.88 -5.31
CA LYS A 114 17.05 -16.09 -5.36
C LYS A 114 17.44 -16.74 -6.67
N GLY A 115 18.43 -16.15 -7.35
CA GLY A 115 19.01 -16.68 -8.58
C GLY A 115 19.74 -18.00 -8.36
N ASN A 116 20.00 -18.72 -9.47
CA ASN A 116 20.66 -20.02 -9.44
C ASN A 116 22.08 -19.98 -8.85
N GLN A 117 22.71 -18.82 -8.83
CA GLN A 117 24.05 -18.61 -8.22
C GLN A 117 24.11 -19.05 -6.75
N HIS A 118 23.00 -18.92 -5.99
CA HIS A 118 22.93 -19.27 -4.57
C HIS A 118 22.84 -20.78 -4.32
N PHE A 119 22.53 -21.55 -5.36
CA PHE A 119 22.34 -23.00 -5.26
C PHE A 119 23.50 -23.80 -5.84
N ALA A 120 24.59 -23.11 -6.22
CA ALA A 120 25.80 -23.77 -6.68
C ALA A 120 26.48 -24.51 -5.52
N THR A 121 26.80 -25.78 -5.74
CA THR A 121 27.55 -26.62 -4.81
C THR A 121 28.78 -27.21 -5.51
N PRO A 122 29.78 -27.72 -4.79
CA PRO A 122 30.94 -28.37 -5.40
C PRO A 122 30.57 -29.51 -6.37
N THR A 123 29.47 -30.21 -6.10
CA THR A 123 28.97 -31.31 -6.94
C THR A 123 28.04 -30.84 -8.05
N MET A 124 27.35 -29.68 -7.86
CA MET A 124 26.45 -29.09 -8.84
C MET A 124 26.86 -27.64 -9.10
N GLN A 125 27.84 -27.46 -9.95
CA GLN A 125 28.40 -26.12 -10.22
C GLN A 125 27.45 -25.22 -11.04
N VAL A 126 26.53 -25.79 -11.83
CA VAL A 126 25.57 -25.06 -12.66
C VAL A 126 24.15 -25.55 -12.37
N PRO A 127 23.53 -25.14 -11.25
CA PRO A 127 22.15 -25.49 -10.97
C PRO A 127 21.20 -24.88 -12.02
N LYS A 128 20.22 -25.67 -12.46
CA LYS A 128 19.22 -25.26 -13.46
C LYS A 128 17.94 -24.71 -12.81
N TYR A 129 17.92 -24.55 -11.51
CA TYR A 129 16.77 -24.07 -10.74
C TYR A 129 17.10 -22.78 -9.98
N ALA A 130 16.08 -21.99 -9.76
CA ALA A 130 16.12 -20.77 -8.97
C ALA A 130 14.93 -20.79 -8.00
N GLN A 131 14.98 -20.00 -6.95
CA GLN A 131 13.88 -19.84 -6.03
C GLN A 131 12.95 -18.74 -6.55
N PRO A 132 11.64 -19.01 -6.72
CA PRO A 132 10.69 -17.96 -7.09
C PRO A 132 10.57 -16.89 -5.99
N GLY A 133 10.21 -15.70 -6.38
CA GLY A 133 9.87 -14.62 -5.46
C GLY A 133 8.63 -14.95 -4.63
N LYS A 134 8.47 -14.25 -3.51
CA LYS A 134 7.24 -14.31 -2.72
C LYS A 134 6.27 -13.25 -3.24
N PRO A 135 5.01 -13.59 -3.50
CA PRO A 135 4.00 -12.59 -3.89
C PRO A 135 3.81 -11.57 -2.77
N GLY A 136 3.41 -10.36 -3.15
CA GLY A 136 2.96 -9.33 -2.21
C GLY A 136 1.66 -9.75 -1.52
N ILE A 137 1.32 -9.03 -0.46
CA ILE A 137 0.08 -9.22 0.29
C ILE A 137 -0.97 -8.26 -0.30
N GLU A 138 -2.17 -8.77 -0.54
CA GLU A 138 -3.34 -7.96 -0.86
C GLU A 138 -4.19 -7.80 0.39
N LEU A 139 -4.66 -6.58 0.65
CA LEU A 139 -5.48 -6.27 1.80
C LEU A 139 -6.61 -5.33 1.40
N GLU A 140 -7.81 -5.64 1.84
CA GLU A 140 -8.96 -4.76 1.73
C GLU A 140 -9.07 -3.91 3.00
N VAL A 141 -9.09 -2.58 2.83
CA VAL A 141 -9.12 -1.64 3.95
C VAL A 141 -10.31 -0.70 3.87
N ILE A 142 -10.81 -0.31 5.03
CA ILE A 142 -11.80 0.74 5.22
C ILE A 142 -11.09 1.98 5.73
N LEU A 143 -11.26 3.09 5.04
CA LEU A 143 -10.75 4.39 5.45
C LEU A 143 -11.85 5.17 6.17
N GLU A 144 -11.61 5.51 7.41
CA GLU A 144 -12.51 6.34 8.23
C GLU A 144 -11.81 7.66 8.55
N LEU A 145 -12.45 8.77 8.21
CA LEU A 145 -11.94 10.10 8.56
C LEU A 145 -12.58 10.57 9.86
N LYS A 146 -11.77 10.81 10.89
CA LYS A 146 -12.19 11.50 12.11
C LYS A 146 -12.25 13.00 11.80
N VAL A 147 -13.44 13.51 11.56
CA VAL A 147 -13.63 14.94 11.32
C VAL A 147 -13.94 15.63 12.65
N ILE A 148 -13.10 16.58 13.03
CA ILE A 148 -13.44 17.56 14.07
C ILE A 148 -14.18 18.69 13.35
N ALA A 149 -15.36 19.09 13.87
CA ALA A 149 -16.12 20.17 13.28
C ALA A 149 -15.35 21.50 13.45
N ASP A 150 -15.21 22.27 12.38
CA ASP A 150 -14.57 23.60 12.41
C ASP A 150 -15.45 24.62 13.14
N VAL A 151 -16.78 24.46 13.06
CA VAL A 151 -17.76 25.34 13.69
C VAL A 151 -18.81 24.55 14.41
N GLY A 152 -19.08 24.91 15.67
CA GLY A 152 -20.13 24.32 16.51
C GLY A 152 -21.29 25.27 16.72
N LEU A 153 -22.53 24.85 16.44
CA LEU A 153 -23.75 25.59 16.76
C LEU A 153 -24.28 25.14 18.13
N VAL A 154 -24.19 26.01 19.11
CA VAL A 154 -24.70 25.80 20.48
C VAL A 154 -25.88 26.70 20.75
N GLY A 155 -26.93 26.22 21.37
CA GLY A 155 -28.10 27.02 21.74
C GLY A 155 -29.23 26.17 22.32
N PHE A 156 -30.23 26.79 22.90
CA PHE A 156 -31.39 26.13 23.49
C PHE A 156 -32.19 25.26 22.50
N PRO A 157 -32.96 24.29 22.96
CA PRO A 157 -33.89 23.55 22.12
C PRO A 157 -34.83 24.50 21.34
N ASN A 158 -35.20 24.10 20.12
CA ASN A 158 -36.14 24.79 19.23
C ASN A 158 -35.75 26.21 18.75
N VAL A 159 -34.51 26.62 18.88
CA VAL A 159 -34.02 27.93 18.40
C VAL A 159 -33.75 27.96 16.89
N GLY A 160 -33.98 26.85 16.18
CA GLY A 160 -33.80 26.80 14.74
C GLY A 160 -32.38 26.35 14.28
N LYS A 161 -31.57 25.77 15.15
CA LYS A 161 -30.22 25.24 14.80
C LYS A 161 -30.24 24.28 13.63
N SER A 162 -31.13 23.29 13.65
CA SER A 162 -31.29 22.29 12.57
C SER A 162 -31.78 22.92 11.28
N THR A 163 -32.65 23.94 11.37
CA THR A 163 -33.11 24.68 10.20
C THR A 163 -32.00 25.52 9.58
N LEU A 164 -31.15 26.15 10.41
CA LEU A 164 -29.99 26.90 9.93
C LEU A 164 -29.01 25.91 9.24
N LEU A 165 -28.70 24.78 9.88
CA LEU A 165 -27.83 23.78 9.33
C LEU A 165 -28.33 23.27 7.97
N SER A 166 -29.63 22.96 7.84
CA SER A 166 -30.23 22.49 6.58
C SER A 166 -30.26 23.54 5.47
N ARG A 167 -30.15 24.82 5.81
CA ARG A 167 -30.08 25.93 4.83
C ARG A 167 -28.66 26.21 4.36
N VAL A 168 -27.68 26.01 5.23
CA VAL A 168 -26.28 26.31 4.97
C VAL A 168 -25.57 25.10 4.32
N THR A 169 -26.01 23.89 4.62
CA THR A 169 -25.41 22.68 4.06
C THR A 169 -26.13 22.19 2.82
N ASN A 170 -25.35 21.81 1.78
CA ASN A 170 -25.89 21.16 0.57
C ASN A 170 -26.18 19.66 0.78
N ALA A 171 -25.81 19.09 1.91
CA ALA A 171 -26.05 17.68 2.24
C ALA A 171 -27.09 17.54 3.33
N GLN A 172 -27.86 16.46 3.28
CA GLN A 172 -28.78 16.11 4.39
C GLN A 172 -27.97 15.89 5.67
N PRO A 173 -28.30 16.57 6.78
CA PRO A 173 -27.60 16.42 8.04
C PRO A 173 -27.58 14.95 8.47
N LYS A 174 -26.40 14.41 8.71
CA LYS A 174 -26.24 13.05 9.24
C LYS A 174 -26.06 13.11 10.75
N ILE A 175 -26.79 12.25 11.46
CA ILE A 175 -26.59 12.04 12.89
C ILE A 175 -25.33 11.18 13.04
N ALA A 176 -24.33 11.67 13.78
CA ALA A 176 -23.12 10.92 14.07
C ALA A 176 -23.05 10.57 15.55
N ASN A 177 -22.72 9.31 15.83
CA ASN A 177 -22.49 8.85 17.20
C ASN A 177 -21.01 9.02 17.56
N TYR A 178 -20.71 10.01 18.38
CA TYR A 178 -19.40 10.17 18.98
C TYR A 178 -19.37 9.53 20.37
N HIS A 179 -18.43 8.66 20.64
CA HIS A 179 -18.33 7.93 21.92
C HIS A 179 -18.07 8.83 23.13
N PHE A 180 -17.71 10.09 22.92
CA PHE A 180 -17.40 11.06 23.98
C PHE A 180 -18.49 12.14 24.19
N THR A 181 -19.62 12.04 23.46
CA THR A 181 -20.72 13.00 23.62
C THR A 181 -21.99 12.29 24.08
N THR A 182 -22.67 12.89 25.06
CA THR A 182 -23.99 12.41 25.53
C THR A 182 -25.14 12.80 24.62
N LEU A 183 -24.88 13.63 23.60
CA LEU A 183 -25.85 14.15 22.64
C LEU A 183 -25.38 13.78 21.23
N ASN A 184 -26.31 13.31 20.38
CA ASN A 184 -26.03 13.02 18.98
C ASN A 184 -25.97 14.34 18.18
N PRO A 185 -24.79 14.82 17.77
CA PRO A 185 -24.68 16.03 16.98
C PRO A 185 -25.15 15.80 15.55
N ASN A 186 -25.84 16.80 14.97
CA ASN A 186 -26.13 16.84 13.56
C ASN A 186 -24.96 17.50 12.83
N LEU A 187 -24.37 16.79 11.86
CA LEU A 187 -23.26 17.28 11.05
C LEU A 187 -23.74 17.72 9.68
N GLY A 188 -23.14 18.79 9.18
CA GLY A 188 -23.32 19.26 7.81
C GLY A 188 -22.02 19.84 7.29
N VAL A 189 -21.78 19.71 5.98
CA VAL A 189 -20.65 20.32 5.27
C VAL A 189 -21.17 21.51 4.47
N VAL A 190 -20.49 22.64 4.57
CA VAL A 190 -20.83 23.91 3.88
C VAL A 190 -20.00 24.06 2.63
#